data_1d02495065c6ef0476d435f2f5986874
#
_entry.id   1d02495065c6ef0476d435f2f5986874
#
_cell.length_a   1.000
_cell.length_b   1.000
_cell.length_c   1.000
_cell.angle_alpha   90.00
_cell.angle_beta   90.00
_cell.angle_gamma   90.00
#
_symmetry.space_group_name_H-M   'P 1'
#
loop_
_entity.id
_entity.type
_entity.pdbx_description
1 polymer ?
#
loop_
_entity_poly.entity_id
_entity_poly.type
_entity_poly.pdbx_seq_one_letter_code
_entity_poly.pdbx_strand_id
1 'polypeptide(L)' 'MTPRTEITVVGGDRYSVDGDTKTVVGLILAAARGSILEFAELTESGTGEPIAVNPEHVVLVRALTES' A
#
# COMPACT_ATOMS: atom_id res chain seq x y z
N MET A 1 -8.63 2.80 -17.04
CA MET A 1 -7.33 2.45 -16.45
C MET A 1 -7.45 2.33 -14.95
N THR A 2 -6.84 1.33 -14.40
CA THR A 2 -6.91 1.10 -12.97
C THR A 2 -5.87 1.97 -12.25
N PRO A 3 -6.28 2.78 -11.29
CA PRO A 3 -5.30 3.57 -10.55
C PRO A 3 -4.37 2.66 -9.75
N ARG A 4 -3.13 3.10 -9.61
CA ARG A 4 -2.12 2.37 -8.86
C ARG A 4 -1.36 3.32 -7.95
N THR A 5 -0.86 2.76 -6.87
CA THR A 5 -0.12 3.52 -5.87
C THR A 5 1.17 2.78 -5.57
N GLU A 6 2.25 3.53 -5.44
CA GLU A 6 3.52 2.96 -5.02
C GLU A 6 3.72 3.21 -3.53
N ILE A 7 4.08 2.16 -2.81
CA ILE A 7 4.46 2.29 -1.41
C ILE A 7 5.93 1.93 -1.28
N THR A 8 6.63 2.67 -0.42
CA THR A 8 8.03 2.41 -0.09
C THR A 8 8.08 2.04 1.38
N VAL A 9 8.73 0.94 1.68
CA VAL A 9 8.84 0.48 3.07
C VAL A 9 10.25 0.71 3.59
N VAL A 10 10.41 0.52 4.90
CA VAL A 10 11.71 0.61 5.55
C VAL A 10 12.67 -0.34 4.84
N GLY A 11 13.85 0.16 4.54
CA GLY A 11 14.82 -0.61 3.78
C GLY A 11 14.89 -0.22 2.31
N GLY A 12 13.92 0.54 1.82
CA GLY A 12 13.93 1.08 0.47
C GLY A 12 13.20 0.25 -0.57
N ASP A 13 12.63 -0.88 -0.20
CA ASP A 13 11.85 -1.69 -1.14
C ASP A 13 10.56 -0.96 -1.52
N ARG A 14 10.19 -1.09 -2.79
CA ARG A 14 9.01 -0.43 -3.33
C ARG A 14 8.07 -1.45 -3.94
N TYR A 15 6.78 -1.23 -3.74
CA TYR A 15 5.74 -2.10 -4.26
C TYR A 15 4.66 -1.27 -4.93
N SER A 16 4.16 -1.75 -6.07
CA SER A 16 3.03 -1.12 -6.74
C SER A 16 1.78 -1.90 -6.35
N VAL A 17 0.77 -1.19 -5.86
CA VAL A 17 -0.48 -1.83 -5.44
C VAL A 17 -1.65 -1.19 -6.16
N ASP A 18 -2.72 -1.97 -6.32
CA ASP A 18 -3.95 -1.50 -6.95
C ASP A 18 -4.69 -0.55 -6.03
N GLY A 19 -5.33 0.44 -6.63
CA GLY A 19 -6.11 1.42 -5.91
C GLY A 19 -5.47 2.80 -5.97
N ASP A 20 -6.29 3.83 -5.80
CA ASP A 20 -5.77 5.18 -5.77
C ASP A 20 -5.09 5.46 -4.43
N THR A 21 -4.32 6.54 -4.39
CA THR A 21 -3.55 6.89 -3.20
C THR A 21 -4.45 7.07 -1.99
N LYS A 22 -5.59 7.70 -2.17
CA LYS A 22 -6.50 7.96 -1.06
C LYS A 22 -7.02 6.65 -0.47
N THR A 23 -7.40 5.70 -1.31
CA THR A 23 -7.88 4.40 -0.85
C THR A 23 -6.77 3.63 -0.14
N VAL A 24 -5.57 3.61 -0.72
CA VAL A 24 -4.44 2.88 -0.15
C VAL A 24 -4.04 3.49 1.20
N VAL A 25 -3.95 4.82 1.28
CA VAL A 25 -3.64 5.48 2.55
C VAL A 25 -4.71 5.17 3.59
N GLY A 26 -5.99 5.15 3.18
CA GLY A 26 -7.08 4.82 4.08
C GLY A 26 -6.94 3.41 4.66
N LEU A 27 -6.57 2.44 3.84
CA LEU A 27 -6.37 1.06 4.30
C LEU A 27 -5.18 0.97 5.27
N ILE A 28 -4.10 1.67 4.96
CA ILE A 28 -2.93 1.68 5.83
C ILE A 28 -3.26 2.33 7.19
N LEU A 29 -3.97 3.45 7.17
CA LEU A 29 -4.35 4.13 8.39
C LEU A 29 -5.33 3.30 9.22
N ALA A 30 -6.27 2.61 8.58
CA ALA A 30 -7.19 1.75 9.28
C ALA A 30 -6.46 0.63 10.00
N ALA A 31 -5.46 0.04 9.34
CA ALA A 31 -4.64 -1.01 9.96
C ALA A 31 -3.81 -0.44 11.10
N ALA A 32 -3.29 0.78 10.96
CA ALA A 32 -2.49 1.41 12.01
C ALA A 32 -3.31 1.73 13.25
N ARG A 33 -4.61 1.95 13.08
CA ARG A 33 -5.51 2.23 14.21
C ARG A 33 -6.10 0.98 14.82
N GLY A 34 -5.87 -0.15 14.19
CA GLY A 34 -6.41 -1.41 14.67
C GLY A 34 -5.67 -1.92 15.89
N SER A 35 -6.05 -3.11 16.31
CA SER A 35 -5.37 -3.74 17.41
C SER A 35 -3.96 -4.16 17.01
N ILE A 36 -3.20 -4.59 17.97
CA ILE A 36 -1.81 -4.99 17.78
C ILE A 36 -1.70 -6.04 16.67
N LEU A 37 -0.72 -5.87 15.80
CA LEU A 37 -0.39 -6.82 14.73
C LEU A 37 -1.36 -6.80 13.54
N GLU A 38 -2.10 -5.72 13.35
CA GLU A 38 -2.88 -5.60 12.15
C GLU A 38 -2.03 -5.17 10.97
N PHE A 39 -2.21 -5.88 9.86
CA PHE A 39 -1.53 -5.56 8.61
C PHE A 39 -2.52 -4.98 7.63
N ALA A 40 -2.07 -4.06 6.81
CA ALA A 40 -2.87 -3.55 5.70
C ALA A 40 -2.82 -4.57 4.58
N GLU A 41 -3.98 -5.03 4.13
CA GLU A 41 -4.06 -5.96 3.02
C GLU A 41 -4.25 -5.19 1.72
N LEU A 42 -3.30 -5.35 0.82
CA LEU A 42 -3.31 -4.65 -0.46
C LEU A 42 -3.13 -5.69 -1.57
N THR A 43 -3.43 -5.30 -2.79
CA THR A 43 -3.27 -6.17 -3.94
C THR A 43 -2.12 -5.66 -4.79
N GLU A 44 -1.14 -6.50 -5.02
CA GLU A 44 0.02 -6.12 -5.83
C GLU A 44 -0.38 -5.97 -7.29
N SER A 45 0.01 -4.84 -7.88
CA SER A 45 -0.25 -4.59 -9.29
C SER A 45 0.60 -5.51 -10.15
N GLY A 46 0.01 -6.00 -11.21
CA GLY A 46 0.71 -6.85 -12.16
C GLY A 46 0.51 -8.33 -11.87
N THR A 47 0.60 -8.74 -10.63
CA THR A 47 0.41 -10.16 -10.27
C THR A 47 -0.98 -10.44 -9.74
N GLY A 48 -1.64 -9.42 -9.18
CA GLY A 48 -2.94 -9.59 -8.55
C GLY A 48 -2.89 -10.32 -7.22
N GLU A 49 -1.71 -10.56 -6.69
CA GLU A 49 -1.56 -11.28 -5.44
C GLU A 49 -1.80 -10.38 -4.24
N PRO A 50 -2.45 -10.89 -3.19
CA PRO A 50 -2.60 -10.11 -1.96
C PRO A 50 -1.26 -10.02 -1.23
N ILE A 51 -0.98 -8.84 -0.70
CA ILE A 51 0.19 -8.62 0.15
C ILE A 51 -0.27 -7.98 1.45
N ALA A 52 0.39 -8.35 2.54
CA ALA A 52 0.12 -7.77 3.85
C ALA A 52 1.29 -6.87 4.22
N VAL A 53 1.00 -5.62 4.52
CA VAL A 53 2.03 -4.62 4.79
C VAL A 53 1.89 -4.09 6.20
N ASN A 54 2.99 -4.05 6.93
CA ASN A 54 3.01 -3.46 8.27
C ASN A 54 2.93 -1.94 8.13
N PRO A 55 1.86 -1.30 8.64
CA PRO A 55 1.71 0.15 8.51
C PRO A 55 2.88 0.95 9.07
N GLU A 56 3.53 0.43 10.10
CA GLU A 56 4.66 1.13 10.72
C GLU A 56 5.91 1.12 9.86
N HIS A 57 5.97 0.23 8.88
CA HIS A 57 7.12 0.14 7.99
C HIS A 57 6.95 0.96 6.71
N VAL A 58 5.79 1.56 6.52
CA VAL A 58 5.55 2.37 5.32
C VAL A 58 6.17 3.74 5.51
N VAL A 59 7.05 4.10 4.60
CA VAL A 59 7.80 5.36 4.67
C VAL A 59 7.19 6.39 3.73
N LEU A 60 6.76 5.96 2.55
CA LEU A 60 6.26 6.86 1.52
C LEU A 60 5.15 6.19 0.73
N VAL A 61 4.13 6.97 0.41
CA VAL A 61 3.03 6.53 -0.46
C VAL A 61 2.85 7.59 -1.52
N ARG A 62 2.84 7.18 -2.79
CA ARG A 62 2.60 8.14 -3.85
C ARG A 62 1.83 7.53 -5.00
N ALA A 63 1.07 8.38 -5.68
CA ALA A 63 0.31 7.95 -6.84
C ALA A 63 1.24 7.61 -7.99
N LEU A 64 0.94 6.51 -8.67
CA LEU A 64 1.62 6.18 -9.92
C LEU A 64 0.76 6.70 -11.04
N THR A 65 1.35 7.61 -11.82
CA THR A 65 0.65 8.18 -12.96
C THR A 65 1.01 7.39 -14.20
N GLU A 66 0.00 6.94 -14.90
CA GLU A 66 0.21 6.33 -16.21
C GLU A 66 0.04 7.39 -17.27
N SER A 67 1.02 7.55 -18.07
CA SER A 67 0.96 8.46 -19.19
C SER A 67 0.70 7.72 -20.49
#